data_71a9aabc88173bbd921b4a83d2bf5ee2
#
_entry.id   71a9aabc88173bbd921b4a83d2bf5ee2
#
_cell.length_a   1.000
_cell.length_b   1.000
_cell.length_c   1.000
_cell.angle_alpha   90.00
_cell.angle_beta   90.00
_cell.angle_gamma   90.00
#
_symmetry.space_group_name_H-M   'P 1'
#
loop_
_entity.id
_entity.type
_entity.pdbx_description
1 polymer ?
#
loop_
_entity_poly.entity_id
_entity_poly.type
_entity_poly.pdbx_seq_one_letter_code
_entity_poly.pdbx_strand_id
1 'polypeptide(L)'
;MFSAFINSFKIKELRTRILFTAGILILCRVAANIPCPGVDTANLDVYFTKLGEESATGQFLGMFDLFSGGALQHFAIGALGIMPYISASIIMQLLTPVVPSLEKLQREGEVGRGKINQYTRYLTIVICLVQGAMAAVAMTNPTRLGLPAPTLPLVSNAGVGFIIMSMIILTAGTMVLVWLGERITENGIGNGVSIIITANIIERLPQSLMALFEMMNSGFSASGTRFRLVHLLLLFVIFAAVTALTVLLTQGQRRVPIQMAKRIVGNKMSGGTTYMPLKVNFPGVMP
;
A
#
# COMPACT_ATOMS: atom_id res chain seq x y z
N MET A 1 14.44 -0.50 -25.56
CA MET A 1 13.57 -0.94 -24.43
C MET A 1 12.38 -1.80 -24.89
N PHE A 2 11.64 -1.43 -25.94
CA PHE A 2 10.51 -2.24 -26.45
C PHE A 2 10.90 -3.67 -26.88
N SER A 3 12.07 -3.85 -27.54
CA SER A 3 12.54 -5.17 -27.94
C SER A 3 12.86 -6.09 -26.74
N ALA A 4 13.36 -5.54 -25.63
CA ALA A 4 13.62 -6.28 -24.41
C ALA A 4 12.29 -6.76 -23.76
N PHE A 5 11.26 -5.92 -23.78
CA PHE A 5 9.92 -6.26 -23.28
C PHE A 5 9.27 -7.39 -24.11
N ILE A 6 9.32 -7.30 -25.43
CA ILE A 6 8.82 -8.36 -26.33
C ILE A 6 9.59 -9.65 -26.16
N ASN A 7 10.91 -9.59 -25.96
CA ASN A 7 11.74 -10.75 -25.73
C ASN A 7 11.46 -11.42 -24.37
N SER A 8 11.00 -10.67 -23.35
CA SER A 8 10.59 -11.21 -22.06
C SER A 8 9.42 -12.21 -22.20
N PHE A 9 8.50 -11.98 -23.12
CA PHE A 9 7.38 -12.90 -23.42
C PHE A 9 7.79 -14.14 -24.21
N LYS A 10 8.95 -14.15 -24.84
CA LYS A 10 9.47 -15.31 -25.57
C LYS A 10 10.09 -16.35 -24.65
N ILE A 11 10.57 -15.94 -23.47
CA ILE A 11 11.16 -16.85 -22.47
C ILE A 11 10.01 -17.52 -21.71
N LYS A 12 9.85 -18.84 -21.84
CA LYS A 12 8.75 -19.62 -21.27
C LYS A 12 8.60 -19.42 -19.76
N GLU A 13 9.70 -19.44 -19.03
CA GLU A 13 9.70 -19.28 -17.56
C GLU A 13 9.18 -17.91 -17.14
N LEU A 14 9.69 -16.83 -17.75
CA LEU A 14 9.30 -15.47 -17.44
C LEU A 14 7.83 -15.20 -17.80
N ARG A 15 7.38 -15.71 -18.94
CA ARG A 15 5.97 -15.66 -19.35
C ARG A 15 5.05 -16.33 -18.32
N THR A 16 5.42 -17.50 -17.81
CA THR A 16 4.62 -18.20 -16.80
C THR A 16 4.51 -17.38 -15.51
N ARG A 17 5.60 -16.77 -15.05
CA ARG A 17 5.61 -15.89 -13.87
C ARG A 17 4.76 -14.62 -14.07
N ILE A 18 4.83 -14.01 -15.26
CA ILE A 18 4.02 -12.83 -15.62
C ILE A 18 2.53 -13.19 -15.60
N LEU A 19 2.14 -14.27 -16.27
CA LEU A 19 0.75 -14.72 -16.34
C LEU A 19 0.20 -15.11 -14.97
N PHE A 20 1.01 -15.76 -14.14
CA PHE A 20 0.67 -16.08 -12.75
C PHE A 20 0.40 -14.83 -11.92
N THR A 21 1.30 -13.84 -12.00
CA THR A 21 1.13 -12.56 -11.31
C THR A 21 -0.13 -11.83 -11.78
N ALA A 22 -0.36 -11.78 -13.10
CA ALA A 22 -1.57 -11.16 -13.66
C ALA A 22 -2.85 -11.88 -13.19
N GLY A 23 -2.85 -13.20 -13.16
CA GLY A 23 -3.98 -13.99 -12.67
C GLY A 23 -4.31 -13.72 -11.20
N ILE A 24 -3.30 -13.61 -10.34
CA ILE A 24 -3.50 -13.25 -8.93
C ILE A 24 -4.01 -11.81 -8.80
N LEU A 25 -3.51 -10.86 -9.59
CA LEU A 25 -4.01 -9.48 -9.57
C LEU A 25 -5.51 -9.42 -9.94
N ILE A 26 -5.96 -10.22 -10.89
CA ILE A 26 -7.39 -10.34 -11.21
C ILE A 26 -8.18 -10.86 -10.01
N LEU A 27 -7.68 -11.88 -9.28
CA LEU A 27 -8.33 -12.39 -8.07
C LEU A 27 -8.41 -11.32 -6.97
N CYS A 28 -7.35 -10.51 -6.79
CA CYS A 28 -7.38 -9.39 -5.85
C CYS A 28 -8.47 -8.36 -6.24
N ARG A 29 -8.66 -8.12 -7.54
CA ARG A 29 -9.73 -7.25 -8.05
C ARG A 29 -11.13 -7.78 -7.78
N VAL A 30 -11.33 -9.07 -7.96
CA VAL A 30 -12.61 -9.71 -7.60
C VAL A 30 -12.90 -9.51 -6.12
N ALA A 31 -11.93 -9.72 -5.23
CA ALA A 31 -12.10 -9.51 -3.80
C ALA A 31 -12.38 -8.03 -3.42
N ALA A 32 -11.85 -7.07 -4.18
CA ALA A 32 -12.11 -5.65 -3.97
C ALA A 32 -13.52 -5.20 -4.40
N ASN A 33 -14.19 -5.97 -5.27
CA ASN A 33 -15.52 -5.64 -5.79
C ASN A 33 -16.68 -6.41 -5.12
N ILE A 34 -16.40 -7.42 -4.28
CA ILE A 34 -17.44 -8.16 -3.57
C ILE A 34 -17.81 -7.41 -2.29
N PRO A 35 -19.01 -6.81 -2.19
CA PRO A 35 -19.41 -6.06 -1.00
C PRO A 35 -19.65 -6.99 0.19
N CYS A 36 -19.44 -6.46 1.39
CA CYS A 36 -19.75 -7.16 2.62
C CYS A 36 -21.30 -7.33 2.75
N PRO A 37 -21.79 -8.51 3.12
CA PRO A 37 -23.21 -8.75 3.29
C PRO A 37 -23.87 -7.78 4.27
N GLY A 38 -25.05 -7.26 3.92
CA GLY A 38 -25.83 -6.34 4.74
C GLY A 38 -25.52 -4.85 4.54
N VAL A 39 -24.62 -4.50 3.63
CA VAL A 39 -24.32 -3.13 3.24
C VAL A 39 -25.06 -2.76 1.96
N ASP A 40 -25.66 -1.58 1.93
CA ASP A 40 -26.27 -1.00 0.74
C ASP A 40 -25.24 -0.17 -0.01
N THR A 41 -24.71 -0.74 -1.09
CA THR A 41 -23.63 -0.12 -1.89
C THR A 41 -24.08 1.17 -2.55
N ALA A 42 -25.35 1.28 -2.99
CA ALA A 42 -25.85 2.48 -3.65
C ALA A 42 -25.91 3.68 -2.69
N ASN A 43 -26.41 3.46 -1.47
CA ASN A 43 -26.44 4.49 -0.43
C ASN A 43 -25.03 4.87 0.02
N LEU A 44 -24.13 3.90 0.03
CA LEU A 44 -22.73 4.09 0.44
C LEU A 44 -21.96 4.96 -0.56
N ASP A 45 -22.14 4.73 -1.86
CA ASP A 45 -21.50 5.54 -2.92
C ASP A 45 -21.95 7.01 -2.85
N VAL A 46 -23.25 7.26 -2.65
CA VAL A 46 -23.77 8.61 -2.47
C VAL A 46 -23.20 9.27 -1.21
N TYR A 47 -23.07 8.51 -0.13
CA TYR A 47 -22.50 9.01 1.12
C TYR A 47 -21.01 9.38 0.98
N PHE A 48 -20.18 8.51 0.38
CA PHE A 48 -18.77 8.79 0.17
C PHE A 48 -18.53 9.95 -0.78
N THR A 49 -19.34 10.11 -1.83
CA THR A 49 -19.23 11.24 -2.76
C THR A 49 -19.48 12.56 -2.04
N LYS A 50 -20.56 12.66 -1.26
CA LYS A 50 -20.86 13.87 -0.45
C LYS A 50 -19.78 14.14 0.59
N LEU A 51 -19.31 13.08 1.27
CA LEU A 51 -18.27 13.20 2.29
C LEU A 51 -16.97 13.76 1.72
N GLY A 52 -16.58 13.34 0.51
CA GLY A 52 -15.37 13.80 -0.19
C GLY A 52 -15.42 15.28 -0.57
N GLU A 53 -16.63 15.80 -0.88
CA GLU A 53 -16.83 17.21 -1.26
C GLU A 53 -16.89 18.15 -0.05
N GLU A 54 -17.50 17.72 1.07
CA GLU A 54 -17.84 18.60 2.17
C GLU A 54 -16.86 18.59 3.35
N SER A 55 -16.03 17.54 3.50
CA SER A 55 -15.20 17.39 4.71
C SER A 55 -13.76 16.97 4.44
N ALA A 56 -12.83 17.55 5.23
CA ALA A 56 -11.42 17.14 5.24
C ALA A 56 -11.27 15.64 5.62
N THR A 57 -12.15 15.11 6.46
CA THR A 57 -12.19 13.70 6.85
C THR A 57 -12.54 12.81 5.66
N GLY A 58 -13.44 13.24 4.78
CA GLY A 58 -13.78 12.52 3.56
C GLY A 58 -12.62 12.46 2.58
N GLN A 59 -11.88 13.54 2.41
CA GLN A 59 -10.67 13.57 1.59
C GLN A 59 -9.61 12.61 2.14
N PHE A 60 -9.46 12.53 3.47
CA PHE A 60 -8.53 11.61 4.11
C PHE A 60 -8.95 10.14 3.89
N LEU A 61 -10.24 9.82 4.02
CA LEU A 61 -10.76 8.48 3.71
C LEU A 61 -10.56 8.13 2.23
N GLY A 62 -10.70 9.09 1.32
CA GLY A 62 -10.39 8.91 -0.10
C GLY A 62 -8.92 8.53 -0.35
N MET A 63 -7.97 9.05 0.44
CA MET A 63 -6.58 8.61 0.36
C MET A 63 -6.40 7.15 0.77
N PHE A 64 -7.07 6.69 1.84
CA PHE A 64 -7.06 5.27 2.21
C PHE A 64 -7.66 4.38 1.13
N ASP A 65 -8.71 4.87 0.47
CA ASP A 65 -9.36 4.14 -0.62
C ASP A 65 -8.45 3.95 -1.84
N LEU A 66 -7.51 4.87 -2.10
CA LEU A 66 -6.48 4.68 -3.13
C LEU A 66 -5.65 3.41 -2.89
N PHE A 67 -5.29 3.12 -1.64
CA PHE A 67 -4.51 1.93 -1.30
C PHE A 67 -5.34 0.64 -1.32
N SER A 68 -6.65 0.74 -1.07
CA SER A 68 -7.57 -0.39 -1.16
C SER A 68 -8.05 -0.67 -2.59
N GLY A 69 -7.79 0.28 -3.53
CA GLY A 69 -8.24 0.17 -4.91
C GLY A 69 -9.76 0.27 -5.07
N GLY A 70 -10.41 1.18 -4.31
CA GLY A 70 -11.87 1.39 -4.36
C GLY A 70 -12.68 0.45 -3.48
N ALA A 71 -12.05 -0.53 -2.85
CA ALA A 71 -12.74 -1.51 -2.02
C ALA A 71 -13.40 -0.90 -0.77
N LEU A 72 -12.86 0.21 -0.25
CA LEU A 72 -13.39 0.90 0.93
C LEU A 72 -14.72 1.60 0.60
N GLN A 73 -14.84 2.23 -0.57
CA GLN A 73 -16.07 2.90 -1.02
C GLN A 73 -17.25 1.94 -1.11
N HIS A 74 -17.00 0.70 -1.53
CA HIS A 74 -18.03 -0.34 -1.63
C HIS A 74 -18.14 -1.20 -0.37
N PHE A 75 -17.34 -0.91 0.67
CA PHE A 75 -17.21 -1.74 1.86
C PHE A 75 -17.03 -3.23 1.50
N ALA A 76 -16.16 -3.49 0.53
CA ALA A 76 -15.91 -4.81 0.01
C ALA A 76 -15.12 -5.68 1.00
N ILE A 77 -15.01 -6.98 0.73
CA ILE A 77 -14.22 -7.93 1.53
C ILE A 77 -12.77 -7.49 1.64
N GLY A 78 -12.23 -6.87 0.57
CA GLY A 78 -10.89 -6.29 0.53
C GLY A 78 -10.78 -4.84 1.03
N ALA A 79 -11.78 -4.29 1.73
CA ALA A 79 -11.82 -2.85 2.08
C ALA A 79 -10.63 -2.37 2.91
N LEU A 80 -10.11 -3.17 3.83
CA LEU A 80 -8.89 -2.84 4.58
C LEU A 80 -7.62 -2.95 3.73
N GLY A 81 -7.68 -3.63 2.57
CA GLY A 81 -6.55 -3.84 1.69
C GLY A 81 -5.39 -4.57 2.38
N ILE A 82 -4.17 -4.20 2.00
CA ILE A 82 -2.92 -4.75 2.56
C ILE A 82 -2.33 -3.82 3.65
N MET A 83 -2.94 -2.64 3.90
CA MET A 83 -2.43 -1.65 4.85
C MET A 83 -2.17 -2.20 6.26
N PRO A 84 -3.04 -3.04 6.87
CA PRO A 84 -2.77 -3.63 8.18
C PRO A 84 -1.50 -4.48 8.21
N TYR A 85 -1.22 -5.21 7.14
CA TYR A 85 0.00 -6.02 7.02
C TYR A 85 1.26 -5.16 6.90
N ILE A 86 1.20 -4.04 6.13
CA ILE A 86 2.32 -3.11 6.04
C ILE A 86 2.63 -2.53 7.41
N SER A 87 1.60 -2.06 8.14
CA SER A 87 1.75 -1.53 9.49
C SER A 87 2.37 -2.56 10.44
N ALA A 88 1.87 -3.81 10.41
CA ALA A 88 2.42 -4.91 11.19
C ALA A 88 3.89 -5.20 10.84
N SER A 89 4.23 -5.19 9.55
CA SER A 89 5.59 -5.42 9.06
C SER A 89 6.55 -4.33 9.53
N ILE A 90 6.15 -3.06 9.47
CA ILE A 90 6.95 -1.93 9.96
C ILE A 90 7.15 -2.04 11.47
N ILE A 91 6.09 -2.33 12.23
CA ILE A 91 6.18 -2.52 13.68
C ILE A 91 7.17 -3.65 14.03
N MET A 92 7.07 -4.80 13.35
CA MET A 92 7.98 -5.92 13.58
C MET A 92 9.42 -5.59 13.20
N GLN A 93 9.65 -4.87 12.11
CA GLN A 93 10.99 -4.43 11.71
C GLN A 93 11.61 -3.47 12.72
N LEU A 94 10.82 -2.57 13.33
CA LEU A 94 11.29 -1.66 14.36
C LEU A 94 11.48 -2.36 15.73
N LEU A 95 10.65 -3.37 16.03
CA LEU A 95 10.77 -4.16 17.27
C LEU A 95 11.97 -5.12 17.24
N THR A 96 12.35 -5.60 16.07
CA THR A 96 13.43 -6.61 15.93
C THR A 96 14.76 -6.17 16.54
N PRO A 97 15.28 -4.94 16.34
CA PRO A 97 16.52 -4.51 16.98
C PRO A 97 16.37 -4.15 18.46
N VAL A 98 15.14 -3.90 18.95
CA VAL A 98 14.87 -3.49 20.34
C VAL A 98 14.67 -4.70 21.26
N VAL A 99 14.05 -5.77 20.75
CA VAL A 99 13.70 -6.97 21.52
C VAL A 99 14.79 -8.04 21.33
N PRO A 100 15.58 -8.40 22.37
CA PRO A 100 16.72 -9.33 22.24
C PRO A 100 16.33 -10.72 21.70
N SER A 101 15.09 -11.18 21.97
CA SER A 101 14.59 -12.46 21.45
C SER A 101 14.36 -12.43 19.95
N LEU A 102 13.87 -11.30 19.41
CA LEU A 102 13.66 -11.12 17.97
C LEU A 102 15.00 -10.90 17.24
N GLU A 103 15.93 -10.20 17.87
CA GLU A 103 17.28 -10.04 17.32
C GLU A 103 18.01 -11.38 17.17
N LYS A 104 17.89 -12.29 18.16
CA LYS A 104 18.43 -13.65 18.06
C LYS A 104 17.83 -14.41 16.87
N LEU A 105 16.50 -14.34 16.70
CA LEU A 105 15.81 -14.94 15.57
C LEU A 105 16.31 -14.38 14.23
N GLN A 106 16.54 -13.07 14.14
CA GLN A 106 17.06 -12.46 12.92
C GLN A 106 18.48 -12.95 12.57
N ARG A 107 19.31 -13.22 13.59
CA ARG A 107 20.65 -13.79 13.42
C ARG A 107 20.65 -15.26 13.01
N GLU A 108 19.57 -16.01 13.26
CA GLU A 108 19.39 -17.41 12.83
C GLU A 108 19.21 -17.58 11.32
N GLY A 109 19.19 -16.48 10.53
CA GLY A 109 19.09 -16.53 9.08
C GLY A 109 17.66 -16.79 8.57
N GLU A 110 17.50 -17.67 7.56
CA GLU A 110 16.20 -17.90 6.92
C GLU A 110 15.14 -18.52 7.83
N VAL A 111 15.54 -19.42 8.71
CA VAL A 111 14.62 -20.08 9.67
C VAL A 111 14.05 -19.05 10.64
N GLY A 112 14.89 -18.16 11.18
CA GLY A 112 14.46 -17.09 12.05
C GLY A 112 13.59 -16.05 11.37
N ARG A 113 13.90 -15.68 10.13
CA ARG A 113 13.04 -14.80 9.31
C ARG A 113 11.66 -15.40 9.07
N GLY A 114 11.57 -16.72 8.84
CA GLY A 114 10.29 -17.40 8.73
C GLY A 114 9.42 -17.24 9.98
N LYS A 115 10.00 -17.33 11.20
CA LYS A 115 9.29 -17.09 12.46
C LYS A 115 8.88 -15.63 12.62
N ILE A 116 9.73 -14.67 12.25
CA ILE A 116 9.39 -13.24 12.27
C ILE A 116 8.20 -12.96 11.35
N ASN A 117 8.17 -13.55 10.15
CA ASN A 117 7.04 -13.42 9.24
C ASN A 117 5.74 -14.02 9.82
N GLN A 118 5.81 -15.12 10.57
CA GLN A 118 4.65 -15.66 11.27
C GLN A 118 4.14 -14.70 12.35
N TYR A 119 5.01 -14.08 13.15
CA TYR A 119 4.62 -13.07 14.13
C TYR A 119 4.01 -11.84 13.46
N THR A 120 4.53 -11.43 12.30
CA THR A 120 3.94 -10.35 11.50
C THR A 120 2.50 -10.69 11.09
N ARG A 121 2.23 -11.92 10.65
CA ARG A 121 0.86 -12.37 10.31
C ARG A 121 -0.07 -12.36 11.51
N TYR A 122 0.37 -12.82 12.69
CA TYR A 122 -0.45 -12.76 13.92
C TYR A 122 -0.76 -11.32 14.31
N LEU A 123 0.25 -10.44 14.26
CA LEU A 123 0.06 -9.01 14.53
C LEU A 123 -0.91 -8.38 13.52
N THR A 124 -0.81 -8.77 12.25
CA THR A 124 -1.76 -8.33 11.20
C THR A 124 -3.20 -8.69 11.55
N ILE A 125 -3.45 -9.92 12.02
CA ILE A 125 -4.81 -10.34 12.43
C ILE A 125 -5.34 -9.44 13.54
N VAL A 126 -4.52 -9.15 14.56
CA VAL A 126 -4.93 -8.27 15.67
C VAL A 126 -5.27 -6.87 15.16
N ILE A 127 -4.42 -6.30 14.31
CA ILE A 127 -4.65 -4.98 13.71
C ILE A 127 -5.92 -4.99 12.84
N CYS A 128 -6.13 -6.03 12.02
CA CYS A 128 -7.33 -6.18 11.19
C CYS A 128 -8.61 -6.26 12.03
N LEU A 129 -8.59 -6.99 13.14
CA LEU A 129 -9.75 -7.08 14.04
C LEU A 129 -10.11 -5.71 14.62
N VAL A 130 -9.13 -4.94 15.07
CA VAL A 130 -9.36 -3.58 15.59
C VAL A 130 -9.85 -2.64 14.50
N GLN A 131 -9.18 -2.60 13.35
CA GLN A 131 -9.57 -1.73 12.24
C GLN A 131 -10.89 -2.15 11.62
N GLY A 132 -11.15 -3.45 11.49
CA GLY A 132 -12.43 -3.99 11.03
C GLY A 132 -13.59 -3.65 11.95
N ALA A 133 -13.39 -3.72 13.27
CA ALA A 133 -14.38 -3.28 14.24
C ALA A 133 -14.66 -1.78 14.11
N MET A 134 -13.62 -0.95 14.00
CA MET A 134 -13.78 0.49 13.80
C MET A 134 -14.53 0.81 12.50
N ALA A 135 -14.17 0.14 11.41
CA ALA A 135 -14.85 0.31 10.12
C ALA A 135 -16.32 -0.11 10.18
N ALA A 136 -16.64 -1.24 10.83
CA ALA A 136 -18.02 -1.69 11.02
C ALA A 136 -18.84 -0.72 11.89
N VAL A 137 -18.24 -0.15 12.95
CA VAL A 137 -18.89 0.88 13.78
C VAL A 137 -19.10 2.16 12.97
N ALA A 138 -18.15 2.54 12.11
CA ALA A 138 -18.29 3.68 11.20
C ALA A 138 -19.49 3.53 10.26
N MET A 139 -19.75 2.32 9.77
CA MET A 139 -20.90 2.03 8.90
C MET A 139 -22.23 2.03 9.65
N THR A 140 -22.24 1.57 10.90
CA THR A 140 -23.48 1.54 11.70
C THR A 140 -23.83 2.90 12.32
N ASN A 141 -22.84 3.63 12.81
CA ASN A 141 -22.99 4.93 13.49
C ASN A 141 -21.84 5.88 13.13
N PRO A 142 -21.86 6.52 11.95
CA PRO A 142 -20.79 7.41 11.51
C PRO A 142 -20.54 8.57 12.46
N THR A 143 -21.58 9.09 13.11
CA THR A 143 -21.51 10.22 14.04
C THR A 143 -20.63 9.97 15.27
N ARG A 144 -20.50 8.72 15.71
CA ARG A 144 -19.58 8.36 16.82
C ARG A 144 -18.12 8.58 16.49
N LEU A 145 -17.76 8.54 15.20
CA LEU A 145 -16.41 8.78 14.69
C LEU A 145 -16.21 10.21 14.17
N GLY A 146 -17.15 11.10 14.44
CA GLY A 146 -17.10 12.49 13.99
C GLY A 146 -17.39 12.67 12.49
N LEU A 147 -17.98 11.67 11.84
CA LEU A 147 -18.42 11.76 10.46
C LEU A 147 -19.85 12.35 10.39
N PRO A 148 -20.20 13.07 9.30
CA PRO A 148 -21.54 13.58 9.10
C PRO A 148 -22.59 12.47 9.14
N ALA A 149 -23.78 12.79 9.64
CA ALA A 149 -24.88 11.83 9.67
C ALA A 149 -25.30 11.45 8.23
N PRO A 150 -25.44 10.16 7.91
CA PRO A 150 -25.92 9.73 6.61
C PRO A 150 -27.38 10.11 6.42
N THR A 151 -27.75 10.54 5.22
CA THR A 151 -29.14 10.85 4.86
C THR A 151 -29.99 9.59 4.66
N LEU A 152 -29.34 8.46 4.37
CA LEU A 152 -29.98 7.14 4.12
C LEU A 152 -29.27 6.08 4.95
N PRO A 153 -29.96 5.01 5.37
CA PRO A 153 -29.33 3.93 6.12
C PRO A 153 -28.27 3.24 5.24
N LEU A 154 -27.04 3.14 5.76
CA LEU A 154 -25.91 2.50 5.06
C LEU A 154 -25.95 0.99 5.21
N VAL A 155 -26.59 0.49 6.26
CA VAL A 155 -26.66 -0.93 6.62
C VAL A 155 -28.10 -1.32 6.85
N SER A 156 -28.55 -2.46 6.30
CA SER A 156 -29.91 -2.96 6.44
C SER A 156 -30.27 -3.32 7.88
N ASN A 157 -29.33 -3.88 8.65
CA ASN A 157 -29.50 -4.25 10.05
C ASN A 157 -28.28 -3.78 10.88
N ALA A 158 -28.38 -2.60 11.46
CA ALA A 158 -27.32 -1.99 12.28
C ALA A 158 -27.27 -2.62 13.69
N GLY A 159 -26.97 -3.91 13.79
CA GLY A 159 -26.85 -4.65 15.04
C GLY A 159 -25.44 -5.09 15.36
N VAL A 160 -25.23 -5.59 16.60
CA VAL A 160 -23.94 -6.17 17.02
C VAL A 160 -23.51 -7.33 16.12
N GLY A 161 -24.50 -8.09 15.59
CA GLY A 161 -24.25 -9.17 14.64
C GLY A 161 -23.56 -8.70 13.35
N PHE A 162 -23.95 -7.54 12.80
CA PHE A 162 -23.30 -6.94 11.65
C PHE A 162 -21.85 -6.56 11.95
N ILE A 163 -21.57 -5.97 13.12
CA ILE A 163 -20.22 -5.57 13.53
C ILE A 163 -19.30 -6.79 13.60
N ILE A 164 -19.74 -7.88 14.26
CA ILE A 164 -18.94 -9.11 14.39
C ILE A 164 -18.71 -9.75 13.02
N MET A 165 -19.78 -9.84 12.20
CA MET A 165 -19.69 -10.44 10.87
C MET A 165 -18.75 -9.65 9.96
N SER A 166 -18.90 -8.33 9.89
CA SER A 166 -18.02 -7.45 9.10
C SER A 166 -16.57 -7.54 9.56
N MET A 167 -16.33 -7.54 10.87
CA MET A 167 -14.97 -7.67 11.44
C MET A 167 -14.30 -8.97 10.99
N ILE A 168 -15.00 -10.10 11.01
CA ILE A 168 -14.49 -11.40 10.57
C ILE A 168 -14.26 -11.40 9.06
N ILE A 169 -15.20 -10.90 8.27
CA ILE A 169 -15.10 -10.87 6.80
C ILE A 169 -13.93 -10.00 6.34
N LEU A 170 -13.80 -8.79 6.88
CA LEU A 170 -12.72 -7.88 6.53
C LEU A 170 -11.34 -8.45 6.93
N THR A 171 -11.25 -9.08 8.10
CA THR A 171 -10.02 -9.75 8.54
C THR A 171 -9.66 -10.92 7.62
N ALA A 172 -10.65 -11.76 7.28
CA ALA A 172 -10.45 -12.88 6.35
C ALA A 172 -10.02 -12.37 4.97
N GLY A 173 -10.68 -11.31 4.44
CA GLY A 173 -10.33 -10.68 3.17
C GLY A 173 -8.89 -10.18 3.13
N THR A 174 -8.47 -9.45 4.18
CA THR A 174 -7.07 -8.99 4.29
C THR A 174 -6.10 -10.16 4.34
N MET A 175 -6.39 -11.22 5.10
CA MET A 175 -5.50 -12.39 5.17
C MET A 175 -5.39 -13.12 3.83
N VAL A 176 -6.48 -13.18 3.06
CA VAL A 176 -6.46 -13.71 1.69
C VAL A 176 -5.59 -12.84 0.78
N LEU A 177 -5.71 -11.50 0.84
CA LEU A 177 -4.87 -10.59 0.06
C LEU A 177 -3.38 -10.71 0.41
N VAL A 178 -3.05 -10.84 1.70
CA VAL A 178 -1.67 -11.08 2.16
C VAL A 178 -1.15 -12.40 1.62
N TRP A 179 -1.93 -13.47 1.72
CA TRP A 179 -1.56 -14.78 1.19
C TRP A 179 -1.33 -14.75 -0.33
N LEU A 180 -2.19 -14.06 -1.08
CA LEU A 180 -2.02 -13.86 -2.52
C LEU A 180 -0.73 -13.07 -2.83
N GLY A 181 -0.41 -12.04 -2.04
CA GLY A 181 0.84 -11.28 -2.15
C GLY A 181 2.07 -12.15 -1.93
N GLU A 182 2.06 -13.01 -0.92
CA GLU A 182 3.13 -13.97 -0.67
C GLU A 182 3.30 -14.96 -1.82
N ARG A 183 2.20 -15.45 -2.40
CA ARG A 183 2.25 -16.34 -3.59
C ARG A 183 2.85 -15.65 -4.81
N ILE A 184 2.58 -14.36 -5.01
CA ILE A 184 3.28 -13.59 -6.06
C ILE A 184 4.78 -13.53 -5.76
N THR A 185 5.18 -13.30 -4.51
CA THR A 185 6.59 -13.22 -4.13
C THR A 185 7.33 -14.55 -4.35
N GLU A 186 6.68 -15.67 -4.08
CA GLU A 186 7.26 -17.03 -4.24
C GLU A 186 7.35 -17.45 -5.72
N ASN A 187 6.27 -17.31 -6.47
CA ASN A 187 6.12 -17.91 -7.80
C ASN A 187 5.99 -16.88 -8.94
N GLY A 188 5.81 -15.61 -8.59
CA GLY A 188 5.61 -14.50 -9.55
C GLY A 188 6.89 -13.70 -9.79
N ILE A 189 6.71 -12.40 -9.94
CA ILE A 189 7.77 -11.42 -10.19
C ILE A 189 7.86 -10.45 -9.02
N GLY A 190 9.05 -10.26 -8.47
CA GLY A 190 9.33 -9.24 -7.45
C GLY A 190 8.60 -9.44 -6.13
N ASN A 191 8.34 -8.33 -5.42
CA ASN A 191 7.61 -8.35 -4.15
C ASN A 191 6.09 -8.25 -4.40
N GLY A 192 5.35 -9.31 -4.07
CA GLY A 192 3.92 -9.40 -4.36
C GLY A 192 3.08 -8.33 -3.67
N VAL A 193 3.40 -7.98 -2.42
CA VAL A 193 2.70 -6.93 -1.67
C VAL A 193 2.85 -5.59 -2.39
N SER A 194 4.06 -5.22 -2.79
CA SER A 194 4.32 -3.99 -3.53
C SER A 194 3.61 -3.95 -4.89
N ILE A 195 3.54 -5.09 -5.58
CA ILE A 195 2.85 -5.19 -6.88
C ILE A 195 1.34 -4.99 -6.72
N ILE A 196 0.72 -5.56 -5.68
CA ILE A 196 -0.71 -5.38 -5.42
C ILE A 196 -1.01 -3.91 -5.10
N ILE A 197 -0.20 -3.25 -4.26
CA ILE A 197 -0.35 -1.82 -3.96
C ILE A 197 -0.22 -0.97 -5.22
N THR A 198 0.81 -1.24 -6.01
CA THR A 198 1.04 -0.53 -7.28
C THR A 198 -0.13 -0.70 -8.25
N ALA A 199 -0.67 -1.92 -8.35
CA ALA A 199 -1.85 -2.20 -9.17
C ALA A 199 -3.09 -1.43 -8.69
N ASN A 200 -3.29 -1.33 -7.36
CA ASN A 200 -4.39 -0.56 -6.78
C ASN A 200 -4.30 0.93 -7.11
N ILE A 201 -3.08 1.51 -7.04
CA ILE A 201 -2.85 2.92 -7.37
C ILE A 201 -3.03 3.17 -8.87
N ILE A 202 -2.48 2.30 -9.73
CA ILE A 202 -2.56 2.44 -11.19
C ILE A 202 -4.01 2.42 -11.68
N GLU A 203 -4.87 1.63 -11.06
CA GLU A 203 -6.30 1.56 -11.43
C GLU A 203 -7.01 2.90 -11.31
N ARG A 204 -6.65 3.71 -10.32
CA ARG A 204 -7.25 5.04 -10.09
C ARG A 204 -6.69 6.13 -11.01
N LEU A 205 -5.53 5.90 -11.65
CA LEU A 205 -4.90 6.88 -12.53
C LEU A 205 -5.79 7.33 -13.70
N PRO A 206 -6.49 6.45 -14.45
CA PRO A 206 -7.35 6.89 -15.56
C PRO A 206 -8.46 7.83 -15.09
N GLN A 207 -9.12 7.53 -13.97
CA GLN A 207 -10.18 8.36 -13.40
C GLN A 207 -9.64 9.73 -12.95
N SER A 208 -8.48 9.74 -12.29
CA SER A 208 -7.82 10.98 -11.86
C SER A 208 -7.41 11.86 -13.05
N LEU A 209 -6.94 11.24 -14.14
CA LEU A 209 -6.62 11.97 -15.37
C LEU A 209 -7.86 12.53 -16.04
N MET A 210 -8.96 11.78 -16.12
CA MET A 210 -10.23 12.28 -16.65
C MET A 210 -10.76 13.45 -15.83
N ALA A 211 -10.73 13.36 -14.50
CA ALA A 211 -11.12 14.45 -13.62
C ALA A 211 -10.26 15.72 -13.84
N LEU A 212 -8.94 15.57 -14.05
CA LEU A 212 -8.07 16.70 -14.41
C LEU A 212 -8.46 17.33 -15.75
N PHE A 213 -8.78 16.51 -16.76
CA PHE A 213 -9.23 17.01 -18.07
C PHE A 213 -10.58 17.74 -17.96
N GLU A 214 -11.53 17.23 -17.18
CA GLU A 214 -12.80 17.91 -16.92
C GLU A 214 -12.61 19.24 -16.20
N MET A 215 -11.77 19.28 -15.15
CA MET A 215 -11.43 20.52 -14.44
C MET A 215 -10.78 21.55 -15.36
N MET A 216 -9.96 21.14 -16.30
CA MET A 216 -9.37 22.05 -17.30
C MET A 216 -10.42 22.58 -18.29
N ASN A 217 -11.36 21.72 -18.72
CA ASN A 217 -12.34 22.06 -19.74
C ASN A 217 -13.51 22.88 -19.16
N SER A 218 -13.95 22.55 -17.95
CA SER A 218 -15.00 23.31 -17.24
C SER A 218 -14.50 24.61 -16.62
N GLY A 219 -13.19 24.77 -16.46
CA GLY A 219 -12.56 25.94 -15.83
C GLY A 219 -12.89 26.15 -14.34
N PHE A 220 -13.62 25.21 -13.73
CA PHE A 220 -13.98 25.24 -12.31
C PHE A 220 -13.51 23.95 -11.60
N SER A 221 -12.86 24.10 -10.46
CA SER A 221 -12.63 23.00 -9.54
C SER A 221 -13.85 22.81 -8.62
N ALA A 222 -13.95 21.64 -7.97
CA ALA A 222 -15.00 21.34 -7.00
C ALA A 222 -15.09 22.39 -5.86
N SER A 223 -14.01 23.13 -5.60
CA SER A 223 -13.96 24.23 -4.62
C SER A 223 -14.37 25.61 -5.16
N GLY A 224 -14.95 25.69 -6.38
CA GLY A 224 -15.40 26.97 -6.97
C GLY A 224 -14.28 27.89 -7.49
N THR A 225 -13.03 27.49 -7.41
CA THR A 225 -11.88 28.23 -7.94
C THR A 225 -11.61 27.83 -9.38
N ARG A 226 -11.36 28.82 -10.25
CA ARG A 226 -11.03 28.56 -11.66
C ARG A 226 -9.70 27.81 -11.78
N PHE A 227 -9.74 26.60 -12.28
CA PHE A 227 -8.53 25.81 -12.56
C PHE A 227 -7.86 26.36 -13.82
N ARG A 228 -6.67 26.92 -13.68
CA ARG A 228 -5.89 27.51 -14.77
C ARG A 228 -4.65 26.68 -15.03
N LEU A 229 -4.07 26.85 -16.22
CA LEU A 229 -2.82 26.18 -16.63
C LEU A 229 -1.68 26.36 -15.60
N VAL A 230 -1.67 27.45 -14.85
CA VAL A 230 -0.71 27.71 -13.75
C VAL A 230 -0.83 26.67 -12.63
N HIS A 231 -2.05 26.23 -12.28
CA HIS A 231 -2.26 25.22 -11.24
C HIS A 231 -1.75 23.84 -11.69
N LEU A 232 -1.91 23.51 -12.97
CA LEU A 232 -1.38 22.28 -13.56
C LEU A 232 0.16 22.29 -13.55
N LEU A 233 0.78 23.42 -13.91
CA LEU A 233 2.23 23.58 -13.88
C LEU A 233 2.76 23.47 -12.44
N LEU A 234 2.09 24.10 -11.47
CA LEU A 234 2.44 24.01 -10.07
C LEU A 234 2.32 22.58 -9.53
N LEU A 235 1.27 21.86 -9.90
CA LEU A 235 1.09 20.43 -9.56
C LEU A 235 2.23 19.57 -10.12
N PHE A 236 2.63 19.81 -11.38
CA PHE A 236 3.75 19.12 -11.99
C PHE A 236 5.09 19.40 -11.29
N VAL A 237 5.33 20.68 -10.92
CA VAL A 237 6.53 21.08 -10.16
C VAL A 237 6.57 20.40 -8.79
N ILE A 238 5.44 20.40 -8.06
CA ILE A 238 5.35 19.71 -6.76
C ILE A 238 5.62 18.20 -6.92
N PHE A 239 5.01 17.57 -7.91
CA PHE A 239 5.22 16.15 -8.20
C PHE A 239 6.70 15.84 -8.50
N ALA A 240 7.34 16.65 -9.35
CA ALA A 240 8.76 16.51 -9.66
C ALA A 240 9.64 16.73 -8.41
N ALA A 241 9.33 17.72 -7.58
CA ALA A 241 10.06 18.01 -6.35
C ALA A 241 9.95 16.86 -5.34
N VAL A 242 8.74 16.32 -5.12
CA VAL A 242 8.51 15.17 -4.22
C VAL A 242 9.26 13.95 -4.73
N THR A 243 9.18 13.66 -6.04
CA THR A 243 9.89 12.54 -6.66
C THR A 243 11.42 12.69 -6.48
N ALA A 244 11.97 13.87 -6.74
CA ALA A 244 13.38 14.15 -6.56
C ALA A 244 13.83 13.98 -5.10
N LEU A 245 13.06 14.48 -4.14
CA LEU A 245 13.32 14.32 -2.70
C LEU A 245 13.29 12.85 -2.29
N THR A 246 12.30 12.08 -2.76
CA THR A 246 12.21 10.65 -2.48
C THR A 246 13.43 9.89 -3.01
N VAL A 247 13.85 10.18 -4.25
CA VAL A 247 15.04 9.57 -4.84
C VAL A 247 16.31 9.95 -4.04
N LEU A 248 16.45 11.21 -3.62
CA LEU A 248 17.56 11.66 -2.80
C LEU A 248 17.63 10.93 -1.44
N LEU A 249 16.49 10.74 -0.78
CA LEU A 249 16.40 10.02 0.50
C LEU A 249 16.72 8.52 0.34
N THR A 250 16.28 7.91 -0.75
CA THR A 250 16.47 6.46 -0.97
C THR A 250 17.85 6.11 -1.45
N GLN A 251 18.47 6.97 -2.28
CA GLN A 251 19.81 6.76 -2.83
C GLN A 251 20.88 7.45 -2.01
N GLY A 252 20.51 8.35 -1.10
CA GLY A 252 21.44 9.11 -0.27
C GLY A 252 22.33 8.18 0.57
N GLN A 253 23.65 8.25 0.35
CA GLN A 253 24.64 7.48 1.12
C GLN A 253 25.80 8.37 1.51
N ARG A 254 26.22 8.28 2.77
CA ARG A 254 27.47 8.89 3.23
C ARG A 254 28.60 7.91 2.99
N ARG A 255 29.59 8.31 2.20
CA ARG A 255 30.79 7.52 1.95
C ARG A 255 31.85 7.86 2.99
N VAL A 256 32.18 6.90 3.86
CA VAL A 256 33.24 7.05 4.85
C VAL A 256 34.50 6.38 4.30
N PRO A 257 35.62 7.11 4.16
CA PRO A 257 36.87 6.53 3.67
C PRO A 257 37.47 5.60 4.75
N ILE A 258 37.71 4.35 4.38
CA ILE A 258 38.41 3.38 5.21
C ILE A 258 39.84 3.26 4.67
N GLN A 259 40.82 3.54 5.51
CA GLN A 259 42.21 3.30 5.18
C GLN A 259 42.54 1.82 5.42
N MET A 260 42.74 1.07 4.36
CA MET A 260 43.30 -0.27 4.47
C MET A 260 44.80 -0.23 4.63
N ALA A 261 45.36 -1.09 5.46
CA ALA A 261 46.80 -1.26 5.59
C ALA A 261 47.41 -1.62 4.23
N LYS A 262 48.45 -0.88 3.80
CA LYS A 262 49.15 -1.14 2.55
C LYS A 262 49.81 -2.51 2.64
N ARG A 263 49.32 -3.48 1.83
CA ARG A 263 50.03 -4.76 1.63
C ARG A 263 50.88 -4.67 0.39
N ILE A 264 52.15 -5.00 0.56
CA ILE A 264 53.11 -5.16 -0.56
C ILE A 264 52.97 -6.63 -1.02
N VAL A 265 52.41 -6.83 -2.21
CA VAL A 265 52.34 -8.14 -2.87
C VAL A 265 53.26 -8.05 -4.11
N GLY A 266 54.49 -8.57 -3.96
CA GLY A 266 55.52 -8.44 -5.00
C GLY A 266 55.96 -6.98 -5.21
N ASN A 267 56.19 -6.59 -6.46
CA ASN A 267 56.69 -5.24 -6.81
C ASN A 267 55.56 -4.19 -7.00
N LYS A 268 54.31 -4.51 -6.62
CA LYS A 268 53.16 -3.60 -6.74
C LYS A 268 52.60 -3.26 -5.35
N MET A 269 52.58 -1.96 -5.03
CA MET A 269 51.86 -1.42 -3.88
C MET A 269 50.34 -1.52 -4.14
N SER A 270 49.65 -2.46 -3.50
CA SER A 270 48.21 -2.55 -3.48
C SER A 270 47.68 -1.95 -2.18
N GLY A 271 47.24 -0.71 -2.23
CA GLY A 271 46.62 -0.03 -1.10
C GLY A 271 45.70 1.06 -1.66
N GLY A 272 44.43 0.74 -1.85
CA GLY A 272 43.43 1.70 -2.28
C GLY A 272 42.57 2.17 -1.08
N THR A 273 42.11 3.41 -1.10
CA THR A 273 41.04 3.89 -0.21
C THR A 273 39.75 3.22 -0.62
N THR A 274 39.21 2.36 0.26
CA THR A 274 37.87 1.77 0.10
C THR A 274 36.89 2.64 0.86
N TYR A 275 35.71 2.89 0.27
CA TYR A 275 34.66 3.66 0.91
C TYR A 275 33.57 2.72 1.46
N MET A 276 33.19 2.92 2.75
CA MET A 276 32.04 2.25 3.34
C MET A 276 30.80 3.10 3.08
N PRO A 277 29.82 2.61 2.31
CA PRO A 277 28.60 3.35 2.07
C PRO A 277 27.63 3.19 3.26
N LEU A 278 27.40 4.27 4.00
CA LEU A 278 26.35 4.34 5.01
C LEU A 278 25.10 4.95 4.38
N LYS A 279 24.05 4.15 4.19
CA LYS A 279 22.75 4.62 3.68
C LYS A 279 22.06 5.48 4.71
N VAL A 280 21.44 6.59 4.30
CA VAL A 280 20.64 7.47 5.17
C VAL A 280 19.42 6.70 5.71
N ASN A 281 18.78 5.91 4.85
CA ASN A 281 17.70 5.00 5.26
C ASN A 281 18.29 3.59 5.46
N PHE A 282 18.93 3.35 6.60
CA PHE A 282 19.54 2.06 6.95
C PHE A 282 18.54 0.92 7.10
N PRO A 283 17.34 1.10 7.72
CA PRO A 283 16.39 0.01 7.88
C PRO A 283 15.77 -0.46 6.57
N GLY A 284 15.87 0.33 5.49
CA GLY A 284 15.25 0.00 4.20
C GLY A 284 13.71 -0.01 4.26
N VAL A 285 13.14 0.51 5.35
CA VAL A 285 11.70 0.66 5.51
C VAL A 285 11.26 1.79 4.58
N MET A 286 10.66 1.40 3.48
CA MET A 286 9.85 2.31 2.68
C MET A 286 8.40 1.95 2.93
N PRO A 287 7.61 2.92 3.40
CA PRO A 287 6.17 2.77 3.38
C PRO A 287 5.66 2.72 1.94
#